data_0ea7a2c2d4ec449afc238966f3358ce4
#
_entry.id   0ea7a2c2d4ec449afc238966f3358ce4
#
_cell.length_a   1.000
_cell.length_b   1.000
_cell.length_c   1.000
_cell.angle_alpha   90.00
_cell.angle_beta   90.00
_cell.angle_gamma   90.00
#
_symmetry.space_group_name_H-M   'P 1'
#
loop_
_entity.id
_entity.type
_entity.pdbx_description
1 polymer ?
#
loop_
_entity_poly.entity_id
_entity_poly.type
_entity_poly.pdbx_seq_one_letter_code
_entity_poly.pdbx_strand_id
1 'polypeptide(L)'
;MTDHDPLAELAQCRSEIEELDRRLVALLAERVALGKRTATLKKAAGLPILDPQREAEVIRRAVGTAREHDLPVEAVREVFWHVVGLSRRAQEAAQ
;
A
#
# COMPACT_ATOMS: atom_id res chain seq x y z
N MET A 1 -6.96 36.11 21.84
CA MET A 1 -7.94 35.04 21.95
C MET A 1 -8.03 34.29 20.62
N THR A 2 -7.74 33.03 20.63
CA THR A 2 -7.82 32.21 19.41
C THR A 2 -9.25 31.76 19.22
N ASP A 3 -9.82 32.18 18.12
CA ASP A 3 -11.16 31.71 17.74
C ASP A 3 -11.04 30.27 17.27
N HIS A 4 -11.39 29.38 18.17
CA HIS A 4 -11.42 27.95 17.89
C HIS A 4 -12.78 27.62 17.33
N ASP A 5 -12.84 27.30 16.06
CA ASP A 5 -14.06 26.79 15.41
C ASP A 5 -13.88 25.29 15.11
N PRO A 6 -14.42 24.41 15.96
CA PRO A 6 -14.27 22.98 15.77
C PRO A 6 -14.84 22.47 14.42
N LEU A 7 -15.89 23.11 13.92
CA LEU A 7 -16.48 22.70 12.63
C LEU A 7 -15.57 23.08 11.46
N ALA A 8 -14.94 24.26 11.50
CA ALA A 8 -13.98 24.65 10.47
C ALA A 8 -12.73 23.78 10.53
N GLU A 9 -12.24 23.46 11.71
CA GLU A 9 -11.11 22.57 11.89
C GLU A 9 -11.42 21.15 11.40
N LEU A 10 -12.64 20.66 11.68
CA LEU A 10 -13.09 19.34 11.19
C LEU A 10 -13.12 19.31 9.65
N ALA A 11 -13.65 20.36 9.02
CA ALA A 11 -13.67 20.48 7.58
C ALA A 11 -12.25 20.47 6.99
N GLN A 12 -11.30 21.16 7.64
CA GLN A 12 -9.91 21.18 7.24
C GLN A 12 -9.28 19.78 7.35
N CYS A 13 -9.52 19.07 8.46
CA CYS A 13 -9.02 17.71 8.62
C CYS A 13 -9.55 16.78 7.54
N ARG A 14 -10.83 16.88 7.21
CA ARG A 14 -11.44 16.06 6.16
C ARG A 14 -10.82 16.34 4.80
N SER A 15 -10.55 17.61 4.50
CA SER A 15 -9.89 18.01 3.27
C SER A 15 -8.47 17.42 3.18
N GLU A 16 -7.72 17.44 4.27
CA GLU A 16 -6.38 16.87 4.34
C GLU A 16 -6.42 15.34 4.19
N ILE A 17 -7.40 14.68 4.78
CA ILE A 17 -7.59 13.23 4.63
C ILE A 17 -7.89 12.89 3.17
N GLU A 18 -8.76 13.64 2.50
CA GLU A 18 -9.07 13.42 1.08
C GLU A 18 -7.80 13.53 0.21
N GLU A 19 -6.95 14.50 0.50
CA GLU A 19 -5.68 14.66 -0.23
C GLU A 19 -4.74 13.47 0.04
N LEU A 20 -4.66 13.01 1.29
CA LEU A 20 -3.88 11.81 1.62
C LEU A 20 -4.41 10.58 0.89
N ASP A 21 -5.73 10.44 0.83
CA ASP A 21 -6.36 9.31 0.14
C ASP A 21 -6.01 9.31 -1.36
N ARG A 22 -6.03 10.47 -2.01
CA ARG A 22 -5.62 10.58 -3.41
C ARG A 22 -4.16 10.15 -3.59
N ARG A 23 -3.29 10.54 -2.66
CA ARG A 23 -1.87 10.15 -2.68
C ARG A 23 -1.69 8.65 -2.45
N LEU A 24 -2.49 8.07 -1.54
CA LEU A 24 -2.47 6.62 -1.30
C LEU A 24 -2.86 5.86 -2.57
N VAL A 25 -3.92 6.26 -3.24
CA VAL A 25 -4.35 5.61 -4.50
C VAL A 25 -3.28 5.75 -5.58
N ALA A 26 -2.66 6.92 -5.70
CA ALA A 26 -1.57 7.15 -6.64
C ALA A 26 -0.37 6.24 -6.34
N LEU A 27 -0.02 6.06 -5.06
CA LEU A 27 1.05 5.16 -4.65
C LEU A 27 0.71 3.70 -4.95
N LEU A 28 -0.54 3.30 -4.75
CA LEU A 28 -0.99 1.96 -5.14
C LEU A 28 -0.84 1.74 -6.64
N ALA A 29 -1.17 2.74 -7.46
CA ALA A 29 -1.01 2.65 -8.92
C ALA A 29 0.47 2.47 -9.30
N GLU A 30 1.39 3.21 -8.67
CA GLU A 30 2.82 3.07 -8.89
C GLU A 30 3.32 1.68 -8.49
N ARG A 31 2.85 1.18 -7.35
CA ARG A 31 3.23 -0.15 -6.86
C ARG A 31 2.73 -1.24 -7.80
N VAL A 32 1.51 -1.12 -8.29
CA VAL A 32 0.93 -2.07 -9.25
C VAL A 32 1.77 -2.08 -10.54
N ALA A 33 2.16 -0.90 -11.05
CA ALA A 33 2.98 -0.79 -12.25
C ALA A 33 4.34 -1.49 -12.07
N LEU A 34 4.99 -1.29 -10.91
CA LEU A 34 6.24 -1.96 -10.57
C LEU A 34 6.05 -3.47 -10.44
N GLY A 35 4.94 -3.91 -9.87
CA GLY A 35 4.59 -5.32 -9.77
C GLY A 35 4.46 -5.99 -11.13
N LYS A 36 3.79 -5.33 -12.08
CA LYS A 36 3.67 -5.81 -13.46
C LYS A 36 5.04 -5.92 -14.13
N ARG A 37 5.89 -4.91 -13.95
CA ARG A 37 7.26 -4.93 -14.47
C ARG A 37 8.07 -6.08 -13.88
N THR A 38 7.92 -6.32 -12.58
CA THR A 38 8.57 -7.44 -11.89
C THR A 38 8.12 -8.78 -12.51
N ALA A 39 6.83 -8.95 -12.78
CA ALA A 39 6.31 -10.15 -13.42
C ALA A 39 6.92 -10.37 -14.81
N THR A 40 7.02 -9.32 -15.61
CA THR A 40 7.66 -9.37 -16.93
C THR A 40 9.13 -9.81 -16.83
N LEU A 41 9.86 -9.24 -15.88
CA LEU A 41 11.28 -9.56 -15.66
C LEU A 41 11.46 -11.00 -15.16
N LYS A 42 10.62 -11.48 -14.27
CA LYS A 42 10.63 -12.87 -13.80
C LYS A 42 10.40 -13.83 -14.95
N LYS A 43 9.42 -13.54 -15.81
CA LYS A 43 9.15 -14.36 -16.99
C LYS A 43 10.35 -14.42 -17.91
N ALA A 44 11.00 -13.28 -18.18
CA ALA A 44 12.19 -13.21 -19.01
C ALA A 44 13.37 -13.99 -18.40
N ALA A 45 13.46 -14.03 -17.08
CA ALA A 45 14.50 -14.73 -16.34
C ALA A 45 14.18 -16.23 -16.11
N GLY A 46 13.00 -16.70 -16.54
CA GLY A 46 12.58 -18.08 -16.30
C GLY A 46 12.21 -18.37 -14.86
N LEU A 47 11.84 -17.36 -14.09
CA LEU A 47 11.45 -17.49 -12.68
C LEU A 47 9.93 -17.57 -12.52
N PRO A 48 9.44 -18.26 -11.48
CA PRO A 48 8.01 -18.28 -11.18
C PRO A 48 7.52 -16.89 -10.80
N ILE A 49 6.32 -16.52 -11.25
CA ILE A 49 5.70 -15.24 -10.91
C ILE A 49 5.20 -15.25 -9.47
N LEU A 50 4.54 -16.33 -9.06
CA LEU A 50 4.10 -16.51 -7.69
C LEU A 50 5.29 -16.75 -6.77
N ASP A 51 5.44 -15.94 -5.74
CA ASP A 51 6.54 -16.00 -4.78
C ASP A 51 6.02 -15.77 -3.36
N PRO A 52 5.49 -16.84 -2.71
CA PRO A 52 4.94 -16.72 -1.36
C PRO A 52 5.95 -16.25 -0.32
N GLN A 53 7.21 -16.63 -0.47
CA GLN A 53 8.28 -16.23 0.44
C GLN A 53 8.52 -14.72 0.36
N ARG A 54 8.53 -14.17 -0.85
CA ARG A 54 8.68 -12.73 -1.08
C ARG A 54 7.49 -11.97 -0.51
N GLU A 55 6.27 -12.49 -0.70
CA GLU A 55 5.06 -11.88 -0.13
C GLU A 55 5.14 -11.81 1.39
N ALA A 56 5.60 -12.89 2.04
CA ALA A 56 5.78 -12.91 3.48
C ALA A 56 6.81 -11.88 3.95
N GLU A 57 7.90 -11.68 3.21
CA GLU A 57 8.90 -10.65 3.51
C GLU A 57 8.30 -9.25 3.44
N VAL A 58 7.49 -8.98 2.42
CA VAL A 58 6.81 -7.68 2.25
C VAL A 58 5.94 -7.40 3.48
N ILE A 59 5.17 -8.39 3.94
CA ILE A 59 4.33 -8.25 5.13
C ILE A 59 5.18 -7.96 6.38
N ARG A 60 6.29 -8.68 6.58
CA ARG A 60 7.18 -8.44 7.72
C ARG A 60 7.76 -7.02 7.72
N ARG A 61 8.15 -6.52 6.55
CA ARG A 61 8.66 -5.14 6.42
C ARG A 61 7.60 -4.11 6.75
N ALA A 62 6.39 -4.31 6.25
CA ALA A 62 5.26 -3.42 6.55
C ALA A 62 4.96 -3.36 8.04
N VAL A 63 4.99 -4.51 8.72
CA VAL A 63 4.80 -4.60 10.17
C VAL A 63 5.91 -3.84 10.91
N GLY A 64 7.16 -3.98 10.48
CA GLY A 64 8.29 -3.23 11.06
C GLY A 64 8.11 -1.72 10.91
N THR A 65 7.71 -1.26 9.73
CA THR A 65 7.43 0.14 9.46
C THR A 65 6.26 0.66 10.30
N ALA A 66 5.23 -0.17 10.47
CA ALA A 66 4.08 0.18 11.33
C ALA A 66 4.52 0.46 12.76
N ARG A 67 5.44 -0.34 13.30
CA ARG A 67 5.99 -0.10 14.65
C ARG A 67 6.74 1.22 14.76
N GLU A 68 7.50 1.57 13.73
CA GLU A 68 8.23 2.84 13.67
C GLU A 68 7.29 4.05 13.69
N HIS A 69 6.08 3.89 13.18
CA HIS A 69 5.07 4.95 13.09
C HIS A 69 3.97 4.83 14.16
N ASP A 70 4.16 3.97 15.15
CA ASP A 70 3.19 3.73 16.23
C ASP A 70 1.79 3.37 15.72
N LEU A 71 1.73 2.61 14.62
CA LEU A 71 0.48 2.11 14.07
C LEU A 71 0.15 0.72 14.62
N PRO A 72 -1.14 0.36 14.71
CA PRO A 72 -1.52 -0.99 15.11
C PRO A 72 -0.99 -2.02 14.13
N VAL A 73 -0.13 -2.91 14.60
CA VAL A 73 0.61 -3.87 13.78
C VAL A 73 -0.33 -4.81 13.02
N GLU A 74 -1.32 -5.37 13.72
CA GLU A 74 -2.23 -6.35 13.09
C GLU A 74 -3.12 -5.70 12.03
N ALA A 75 -3.56 -4.45 12.26
CA ALA A 75 -4.33 -3.71 11.27
C ALA A 75 -3.50 -3.43 10.00
N VAL A 76 -2.24 -3.04 10.17
CA VAL A 76 -1.34 -2.78 9.04
C VAL A 76 -1.04 -4.08 8.29
N ARG A 77 -0.85 -5.19 9.02
CA ARG A 77 -0.67 -6.52 8.41
C ARG A 77 -1.81 -6.84 7.47
N GLU A 78 -3.04 -6.64 7.93
CA GLU A 78 -4.25 -6.90 7.17
C GLU A 78 -4.33 -6.01 5.92
N VAL A 79 -4.05 -4.72 6.08
CA VAL A 79 -4.01 -3.78 4.94
C VAL A 79 -2.99 -4.26 3.89
N PHE A 80 -1.80 -4.67 4.32
CA PHE A 80 -0.75 -5.10 3.37
C PHE A 80 -1.03 -6.43 2.70
N TRP A 81 -1.77 -7.34 3.34
CA TRP A 81 -2.26 -8.52 2.65
C TRP A 81 -3.15 -8.15 1.47
N HIS A 82 -3.99 -7.13 1.62
CA HIS A 82 -4.81 -6.60 0.52
C HIS A 82 -3.97 -5.90 -0.54
N VAL A 83 -2.95 -5.14 -0.14
CA VAL A 83 -2.02 -4.48 -1.07
C VAL A 83 -1.29 -5.52 -1.92
N VAL A 84 -0.75 -6.56 -1.29
CA VAL A 84 -0.08 -7.68 -1.97
C VAL A 84 -1.05 -8.38 -2.92
N GLY A 85 -2.29 -8.62 -2.47
CA GLY A 85 -3.33 -9.23 -3.28
C GLY A 85 -3.69 -8.40 -4.51
N LEU A 86 -3.76 -7.08 -4.36
CA LEU A 86 -4.01 -6.16 -5.47
C LEU A 86 -2.91 -6.29 -6.53
N SER A 87 -1.65 -6.28 -6.13
CA SER A 87 -0.51 -6.45 -7.03
C SER A 87 -0.53 -7.80 -7.74
N ARG A 88 -0.84 -8.86 -7.00
CA ARG A 88 -0.92 -10.22 -7.55
C ARG A 88 -1.98 -10.32 -8.64
N ARG A 89 -3.18 -9.80 -8.38
CA ARG A 89 -4.28 -9.79 -9.36
C ARG A 89 -3.88 -9.01 -10.62
N ALA A 90 -3.20 -7.89 -10.47
CA ALA A 90 -2.72 -7.10 -11.60
C ALA A 90 -1.67 -7.84 -12.42
N GLN A 91 -0.76 -8.58 -11.76
CA GLN A 91 0.25 -9.41 -12.43
C GLN A 91 -0.41 -10.54 -13.22
N GLU A 92 -1.39 -11.22 -12.63
CA GLU A 92 -2.13 -12.30 -13.26
C GLU A 92 -2.90 -11.81 -14.50
N ALA A 93 -3.53 -10.65 -14.40
CA ALA A 93 -4.28 -10.06 -15.51
C ALA A 93 -3.37 -9.60 -16.67
N ALA A 94 -2.10 -9.34 -16.40
CA ALA A 94 -1.13 -8.86 -17.40
C ALA A 94 -0.45 -10.00 -18.18
N GLN A 95 -0.70 -11.25 -17.84
CA GLN A 95 -0.11 -12.43 -18.50
C GLN A 95 -0.86 -12.87 -19.72
#